data_0b1282cd42b53d0fc4650c192c88c737
#
_entry.id   0b1282cd42b53d0fc4650c192c88c737
#
_cell.length_a   1.000
_cell.length_b   1.000
_cell.length_c   1.000
_cell.angle_alpha   90.00
_cell.angle_beta   90.00
_cell.angle_gamma   90.00
#
_symmetry.space_group_name_H-M   'P 1'
#
loop_
_entity.id
_entity.type
_entity.pdbx_description
1 polymer ?
#
loop_
_entity_poly.entity_id
_entity_poly.type
_entity_poly.pdbx_seq_one_letter_code
_entity_poly.pdbx_strand_id
1 'polypeptide(L)'
;MHELIRDITFCILFAWVLGLAAHFSRQPLILAYLVGGFVIGPFGMAWVKSEESIRIISELGLIFMLFMIGLEIDLKKIVRSGRVILLAATVQLVGACVLGIAFFVAIGLSLGNGGFDALYLTVACALSSTVIIVKVLYEKRELDTLPGRITLGILVLQDLAAVGLLAWRA
;
A
#
# COMPACT_ATOMS: atom_id res chain seq x y z
N MET A 1 5.73 26.67 -11.98
CA MET A 1 4.26 26.49 -12.06
C MET A 1 3.81 25.88 -13.40
N HIS A 2 4.26 26.39 -14.56
CA HIS A 2 3.90 25.81 -15.87
C HIS A 2 4.37 24.36 -16.06
N GLU A 3 5.53 23.99 -15.56
CA GLU A 3 6.04 22.62 -15.65
C GLU A 3 5.18 21.64 -14.83
N LEU A 4 4.80 22.00 -13.61
CA LEU A 4 3.95 21.18 -12.78
C LEU A 4 2.58 20.91 -13.46
N ILE A 5 1.94 21.96 -14.01
CA ILE A 5 0.66 21.81 -14.71
C ILE A 5 0.81 20.90 -15.93
N ARG A 6 1.87 21.09 -16.70
CA ARG A 6 2.19 20.22 -17.85
C ARG A 6 2.36 18.77 -17.42
N ASP A 7 3.13 18.52 -16.38
CA ASP A 7 3.42 17.18 -15.87
C ASP A 7 2.16 16.49 -15.33
N ILE A 8 1.31 17.24 -14.60
CA ILE A 8 -0.02 16.76 -14.17
C ILE A 8 -0.87 16.38 -15.39
N THR A 9 -0.92 17.25 -16.41
CA THR A 9 -1.71 16.99 -17.61
C THR A 9 -1.24 15.72 -18.33
N PHE A 10 0.07 15.53 -18.49
CA PHE A 10 0.61 14.31 -19.09
C PHE A 10 0.29 13.07 -18.25
N CYS A 11 0.44 13.14 -16.94
CA CYS A 11 0.09 12.02 -16.04
C CYS A 11 -1.38 11.64 -16.18
N ILE A 12 -2.30 12.61 -16.18
CA ILE A 12 -3.74 12.34 -16.28
C ILE A 12 -4.10 11.76 -17.66
N LEU A 13 -3.60 12.34 -18.75
CA LEU A 13 -3.89 11.85 -20.10
C LEU A 13 -3.36 10.42 -20.29
N PHE A 14 -2.13 10.16 -19.85
CA PHE A 14 -1.53 8.84 -19.98
C PHE A 14 -2.22 7.81 -19.10
N ALA A 15 -2.55 8.17 -17.86
CA ALA A 15 -3.32 7.31 -16.96
C ALA A 15 -4.69 6.97 -17.55
N TRP A 16 -5.37 7.94 -18.19
CA TRP A 16 -6.64 7.71 -18.84
C TRP A 16 -6.53 6.74 -20.03
N VAL A 17 -5.56 6.97 -20.94
CA VAL A 17 -5.33 6.10 -22.10
C VAL A 17 -4.98 4.68 -21.67
N LEU A 18 -4.05 4.53 -20.72
CA LEU A 18 -3.64 3.21 -20.24
C LEU A 18 -4.71 2.53 -19.40
N GLY A 19 -5.49 3.28 -18.63
CA GLY A 19 -6.65 2.77 -17.92
C GLY A 19 -7.70 2.21 -18.87
N LEU A 20 -7.95 2.90 -20.00
CA LEU A 20 -8.84 2.42 -21.04
C LEU A 20 -8.29 1.14 -21.71
N ALA A 21 -7.00 1.11 -22.04
CA ALA A 21 -6.33 -0.08 -22.59
C ALA A 21 -6.38 -1.27 -21.62
N ALA A 22 -6.16 -1.05 -20.32
CA ALA A 22 -6.27 -2.08 -19.29
C ALA A 22 -7.69 -2.62 -19.17
N HIS A 23 -8.69 -1.74 -19.26
CA HIS A 23 -10.10 -2.13 -19.23
C HIS A 23 -10.44 -3.08 -20.41
N PHE A 24 -10.03 -2.74 -21.62
CA PHE A 24 -10.22 -3.61 -22.80
C PHE A 24 -9.44 -4.92 -22.70
N SER A 25 -8.24 -4.87 -22.12
CA SER A 25 -7.39 -6.04 -21.94
C SER A 25 -7.74 -6.87 -20.71
N ARG A 26 -8.76 -6.47 -19.92
CA ARG A 26 -9.17 -7.10 -18.66
C ARG A 26 -8.01 -7.21 -17.65
N GLN A 27 -7.09 -6.26 -17.68
CA GLN A 27 -5.97 -6.20 -16.77
C GLN A 27 -6.28 -5.27 -15.56
N PRO A 28 -5.65 -5.49 -14.40
CA PRO A 28 -5.80 -4.61 -13.26
C PRO A 28 -5.33 -3.18 -13.57
N LEU A 29 -6.12 -2.18 -13.21
CA LEU A 29 -5.80 -0.75 -13.43
C LEU A 29 -4.47 -0.36 -12.79
N ILE A 30 -4.16 -0.92 -11.60
CA ILE A 30 -2.90 -0.65 -10.91
C ILE A 30 -1.69 -1.01 -11.78
N LEU A 31 -1.73 -2.15 -12.48
CA LEU A 31 -0.66 -2.57 -13.38
C LEU A 31 -0.46 -1.57 -14.51
N ALA A 32 -1.57 -1.10 -15.11
CA ALA A 32 -1.53 -0.09 -16.17
C ALA A 32 -0.90 1.21 -15.69
N TYR A 33 -1.22 1.66 -14.49
CA TYR A 33 -0.67 2.89 -13.93
C TYR A 33 0.82 2.75 -13.59
N LEU A 34 1.26 1.59 -13.08
CA LEU A 34 2.68 1.32 -12.84
C LEU A 34 3.49 1.31 -14.13
N VAL A 35 3.01 0.60 -15.15
CA VAL A 35 3.65 0.57 -16.47
C VAL A 35 3.65 1.97 -17.08
N GLY A 36 2.54 2.69 -16.99
CA GLY A 36 2.43 4.06 -17.46
C GLY A 36 3.41 5.01 -16.80
N GLY A 37 3.48 4.98 -15.48
CA GLY A 37 4.43 5.80 -14.72
C GLY A 37 5.88 5.50 -15.08
N PHE A 38 6.24 4.24 -15.31
CA PHE A 38 7.56 3.86 -15.78
C PHE A 38 7.85 4.41 -17.18
N VAL A 39 6.90 4.30 -18.11
CA VAL A 39 7.07 4.75 -19.50
C VAL A 39 7.25 6.26 -19.60
N ILE A 40 6.40 7.07 -18.93
CA ILE A 40 6.47 8.53 -19.00
C ILE A 40 7.47 9.14 -18.04
N GLY A 41 7.89 8.37 -17.03
CA GLY A 41 8.81 8.81 -15.98
C GLY A 41 10.25 8.99 -16.46
N PRO A 42 11.15 9.43 -15.54
CA PRO A 42 12.54 9.74 -15.87
C PRO A 42 13.35 8.55 -16.40
N PHE A 43 12.94 7.32 -16.08
CA PHE A 43 13.60 6.09 -16.53
C PHE A 43 13.10 5.57 -17.90
N GLY A 44 11.95 6.08 -18.38
CA GLY A 44 11.37 5.73 -19.68
C GLY A 44 11.59 6.81 -20.73
N MET A 45 10.50 7.36 -21.27
CA MET A 45 10.55 8.43 -22.29
C MET A 45 10.95 9.80 -21.72
N ALA A 46 11.06 9.91 -20.41
CA ALA A 46 11.44 11.15 -19.72
C ALA A 46 10.59 12.38 -20.11
N TRP A 47 9.28 12.16 -20.33
CA TRP A 47 8.34 13.26 -20.57
C TRP A 47 8.05 14.04 -19.29
N VAL A 48 8.01 13.33 -18.15
CA VAL A 48 7.96 13.90 -16.81
C VAL A 48 9.34 13.71 -16.18
N LYS A 49 10.11 14.80 -16.08
CA LYS A 49 11.49 14.77 -15.60
C LYS A 49 11.67 15.27 -14.19
N SER A 50 10.77 16.11 -13.73
CA SER A 50 10.88 16.75 -12.43
C SER A 50 10.47 15.76 -11.32
N GLU A 51 11.46 15.27 -10.56
CA GLU A 51 11.21 14.44 -9.38
C GLU A 51 10.35 15.17 -8.34
N GLU A 52 10.53 16.48 -8.20
CA GLU A 52 9.73 17.33 -7.31
C GLU A 52 8.26 17.38 -7.74
N SER A 53 7.99 17.53 -9.05
CA SER A 53 6.63 17.48 -9.58
C SER A 53 5.97 16.13 -9.33
N ILE A 54 6.69 15.02 -9.57
CA ILE A 54 6.18 13.66 -9.33
C ILE A 54 5.84 13.48 -7.84
N ARG A 55 6.74 13.93 -6.97
CA ARG A 55 6.55 13.84 -5.52
C ARG A 55 5.31 14.60 -5.07
N ILE A 56 5.16 15.87 -5.47
CA ILE A 56 3.99 16.70 -5.10
C ILE A 56 2.69 16.06 -5.59
N ILE A 57 2.66 15.59 -6.86
CA ILE A 57 1.49 14.94 -7.44
C ILE A 57 1.13 13.66 -6.67
N SER A 58 2.12 12.84 -6.34
CA SER A 58 1.91 11.58 -5.61
C SER A 58 1.42 11.82 -4.19
N GLU A 59 1.99 12.79 -3.47
CA GLU A 59 1.56 13.17 -2.11
C GLU A 59 0.13 13.71 -2.11
N LEU A 60 -0.22 14.59 -3.04
CA LEU A 60 -1.59 15.08 -3.18
C LEU A 60 -2.57 13.95 -3.53
N GLY A 61 -2.21 13.10 -4.51
CA GLY A 61 -3.04 11.95 -4.89
C GLY A 61 -3.27 11.00 -3.73
N LEU A 62 -2.22 10.73 -2.94
CA LEU A 62 -2.31 9.89 -1.74
C LEU A 62 -3.24 10.51 -0.69
N ILE A 63 -3.10 11.80 -0.40
CA ILE A 63 -3.96 12.51 0.58
C ILE A 63 -5.42 12.44 0.16
N PHE A 64 -5.74 12.77 -1.10
CA PHE A 64 -7.11 12.70 -1.59
C PHE A 64 -7.68 11.29 -1.58
N MET A 65 -6.87 10.30 -1.97
CA MET A 65 -7.30 8.91 -1.94
C MET A 65 -7.58 8.43 -0.51
N LEU A 66 -6.69 8.71 0.44
CA LEU A 66 -6.90 8.35 1.85
C LEU A 66 -8.12 9.07 2.44
N PHE A 67 -8.35 10.33 2.07
CA PHE A 67 -9.52 11.08 2.48
C PHE A 67 -10.83 10.45 1.97
N MET A 68 -10.90 10.13 0.68
CA MET A 68 -12.06 9.45 0.08
C MET A 68 -12.35 8.12 0.78
N ILE A 69 -11.32 7.31 0.98
CA ILE A 69 -11.42 6.02 1.67
C ILE A 69 -11.91 6.21 3.11
N GLY A 70 -11.36 7.22 3.80
CA GLY A 70 -11.76 7.53 5.18
C GLY A 70 -13.23 7.90 5.32
N LEU A 71 -13.81 8.57 4.31
CA LEU A 71 -15.24 8.90 4.27
C LEU A 71 -16.15 7.66 4.04
N GLU A 72 -15.63 6.65 3.35
CA GLU A 72 -16.41 5.47 2.96
C GLU A 72 -16.37 4.36 4.02
N ILE A 73 -15.36 4.37 4.89
CA ILE A 73 -15.19 3.35 5.94
C ILE A 73 -16.19 3.54 7.09
N ASP A 74 -17.06 2.55 7.29
CA ASP A 74 -17.94 2.47 8.47
C ASP A 74 -17.22 1.76 9.64
N LEU A 75 -16.60 2.56 10.51
CA LEU A 75 -15.87 2.06 11.69
C LEU A 75 -16.76 1.22 12.64
N LYS A 76 -18.06 1.53 12.74
CA LYS A 76 -18.98 0.76 13.60
C LYS A 76 -19.13 -0.68 13.13
N LYS A 77 -19.17 -0.90 11.81
CA LYS A 77 -19.23 -2.24 11.21
C LYS A 77 -17.92 -3.02 11.42
N ILE A 78 -16.77 -2.36 11.41
CA ILE A 78 -15.46 -2.99 11.68
C ILE A 78 -15.41 -3.45 13.14
N VAL A 79 -15.75 -2.58 14.09
CA VAL A 79 -15.71 -2.90 15.53
C VAL A 79 -16.65 -4.07 15.87
N ARG A 80 -17.77 -4.20 15.19
CA ARG A 80 -18.71 -5.31 15.41
C ARG A 80 -18.13 -6.70 15.09
N SER A 81 -17.13 -6.78 14.21
CA SER A 81 -16.42 -8.01 13.85
C SER A 81 -15.10 -8.19 14.64
N GLY A 82 -14.88 -7.43 15.70
CA GLY A 82 -13.60 -7.25 16.39
C GLY A 82 -12.89 -8.53 16.82
N ARG A 83 -13.62 -9.56 17.30
CA ARG A 83 -12.99 -10.84 17.69
C ARG A 83 -12.34 -11.57 16.52
N VAL A 84 -13.02 -11.63 15.38
CA VAL A 84 -12.50 -12.30 14.17
C VAL A 84 -11.33 -11.52 13.62
N ILE A 85 -11.45 -10.19 13.57
CA ILE A 85 -10.38 -9.29 13.11
C ILE A 85 -9.16 -9.42 14.00
N LEU A 86 -9.32 -9.38 15.32
CA LEU A 86 -8.22 -9.48 16.27
C LEU A 86 -7.49 -10.83 16.16
N LEU A 87 -8.22 -11.94 16.10
CA LEU A 87 -7.64 -13.28 15.92
C LEU A 87 -6.91 -13.39 14.60
N ALA A 88 -7.54 -12.98 13.50
CA ALA A 88 -6.94 -13.06 12.17
C ALA A 88 -5.68 -12.19 12.07
N ALA A 89 -5.72 -10.94 12.55
CA ALA A 89 -4.58 -10.04 12.56
C ALA A 89 -3.41 -10.58 13.39
N THR A 90 -3.71 -11.11 14.60
CA THR A 90 -2.68 -11.68 15.48
C THR A 90 -2.03 -12.91 14.87
N VAL A 91 -2.83 -13.86 14.36
CA VAL A 91 -2.31 -15.08 13.72
C VAL A 91 -1.49 -14.72 12.48
N GLN A 92 -1.96 -13.79 11.65
CA GLN A 92 -1.25 -13.34 10.46
C GLN A 92 0.08 -12.67 10.82
N LEU A 93 0.06 -11.72 11.76
CA LEU A 93 1.27 -10.97 12.15
C LEU A 93 2.30 -11.89 12.80
N VAL A 94 1.89 -12.70 13.78
CA VAL A 94 2.78 -13.66 14.45
C VAL A 94 3.30 -14.69 13.45
N GLY A 95 2.44 -15.26 12.61
CA GLY A 95 2.81 -16.22 11.58
C GLY A 95 3.82 -15.64 10.58
N ALA A 96 3.58 -14.41 10.09
CA ALA A 96 4.50 -13.72 9.20
C ALA A 96 5.85 -13.42 9.88
N CYS A 97 5.85 -13.03 11.15
CA CYS A 97 7.08 -12.82 11.91
C CYS A 97 7.86 -14.12 12.12
N VAL A 98 7.21 -15.20 12.52
CA VAL A 98 7.88 -16.49 12.73
C VAL A 98 8.48 -17.03 11.43
N LEU A 99 7.69 -17.02 10.34
CA LEU A 99 8.17 -17.50 9.04
C LEU A 99 9.26 -16.58 8.48
N GLY A 100 9.12 -15.27 8.62
CA GLY A 100 10.11 -14.30 8.16
C GLY A 100 11.43 -14.44 8.89
N ILE A 101 11.41 -14.54 10.22
CA ILE A 101 12.62 -14.76 11.02
C ILE A 101 13.29 -16.09 10.62
N ALA A 102 12.51 -17.17 10.53
CA ALA A 102 13.05 -18.46 10.11
C ALA A 102 13.71 -18.40 8.73
N PHE A 103 13.08 -17.71 7.78
CA PHE A 103 13.61 -17.52 6.43
C PHE A 103 14.88 -16.68 6.41
N PHE A 104 14.90 -15.52 7.08
CA PHE A 104 16.05 -14.62 7.07
C PHE A 104 17.25 -15.21 7.82
N VAL A 105 17.02 -15.94 8.91
CA VAL A 105 18.08 -16.68 9.62
C VAL A 105 18.62 -17.81 8.75
N ALA A 106 17.78 -18.54 8.02
CA ALA A 106 18.22 -19.60 7.12
C ALA A 106 19.10 -19.08 5.96
N ILE A 107 18.92 -17.83 5.53
CA ILE A 107 19.78 -17.17 4.53
C ILE A 107 21.10 -16.63 5.13
N GLY A 108 21.24 -16.67 6.47
CA GLY A 108 22.47 -16.26 7.16
C GLY A 108 22.44 -14.83 7.71
N LEU A 109 21.26 -14.17 7.76
CA LEU A 109 21.15 -12.91 8.48
C LEU A 109 21.14 -13.18 10.01
N SER A 110 21.90 -12.36 10.74
CA SER A 110 22.04 -12.55 12.17
C SER A 110 20.91 -11.88 12.96
N LEU A 111 20.48 -12.56 14.04
CA LEU A 111 19.55 -12.03 15.03
C LEU A 111 20.25 -11.31 16.19
N GLY A 112 21.58 -11.30 16.29
CA GLY A 112 22.23 -11.03 17.57
C GLY A 112 23.55 -10.34 17.55
N ASN A 113 24.38 -10.13 16.72
CA ASN A 113 25.71 -9.52 16.89
C ASN A 113 25.73 -8.01 16.52
N GLY A 114 24.85 -7.23 17.15
CA GLY A 114 24.78 -5.78 16.95
C GLY A 114 23.90 -5.35 15.75
N GLY A 115 23.31 -6.29 15.00
CA GLY A 115 22.38 -6.03 13.93
C GLY A 115 21.05 -6.74 14.17
N PHE A 116 19.95 -5.99 14.14
CA PHE A 116 18.59 -6.54 14.13
C PHE A 116 18.06 -6.67 12.70
N ASP A 117 18.93 -6.91 11.73
CA ASP A 117 18.61 -6.84 10.29
C ASP A 117 17.52 -7.85 9.91
N ALA A 118 17.61 -9.09 10.41
CA ALA A 118 16.60 -10.10 10.19
C ALA A 118 15.24 -9.70 10.78
N LEU A 119 15.22 -9.07 11.96
CA LEU A 119 14.00 -8.61 12.59
C LEU A 119 13.36 -7.46 11.82
N TYR A 120 14.16 -6.47 11.39
CA TYR A 120 13.64 -5.33 10.61
C TYR A 120 13.07 -5.78 9.27
N LEU A 121 13.80 -6.63 8.55
CA LEU A 121 13.34 -7.18 7.29
C LEU A 121 12.07 -8.01 7.47
N THR A 122 12.01 -8.81 8.53
CA THR A 122 10.80 -9.58 8.86
C THR A 122 9.61 -8.68 9.09
N VAL A 123 9.75 -7.65 9.93
CA VAL A 123 8.65 -6.71 10.21
C VAL A 123 8.24 -5.97 8.93
N ALA A 124 9.20 -5.49 8.14
CA ALA A 124 8.93 -4.82 6.88
C ALA A 124 8.16 -5.71 5.89
N CYS A 125 8.50 -7.01 5.82
CA CYS A 125 7.79 -7.98 4.98
C CYS A 125 6.42 -8.41 5.54
N ALA A 126 6.25 -8.36 6.86
CA ALA A 126 4.99 -8.72 7.51
C ALA A 126 3.92 -7.63 7.37
N LEU A 127 4.33 -6.38 7.15
CA LEU A 127 3.42 -5.25 6.97
C LEU A 127 2.94 -5.18 5.52
N SER A 128 1.62 -5.17 5.35
CA SER A 128 0.99 -5.02 4.03
C SER A 128 0.76 -3.55 3.70
N SER A 129 0.75 -3.22 2.41
CA SER A 129 0.40 -1.86 1.97
C SER A 129 -1.10 -1.62 2.08
N THR A 130 -1.50 -0.86 3.09
CA THR A 130 -2.90 -0.47 3.34
C THR A 130 -3.50 0.24 2.12
N VAL A 131 -2.75 1.16 1.51
CA VAL A 131 -3.22 1.95 0.37
C VAL A 131 -3.57 1.07 -0.84
N ILE A 132 -2.71 0.13 -1.19
CA ILE A 132 -2.93 -0.76 -2.35
C ILE A 132 -4.14 -1.66 -2.11
N ILE A 133 -4.22 -2.28 -0.93
CA ILE A 133 -5.31 -3.21 -0.61
C ILE A 133 -6.66 -2.49 -0.59
N VAL A 134 -6.72 -1.32 0.04
CA VAL A 134 -7.96 -0.53 0.08
C VAL A 134 -8.37 -0.09 -1.31
N LYS A 135 -7.41 0.32 -2.15
CA LYS A 135 -7.69 0.66 -3.55
C LYS A 135 -8.28 -0.51 -4.33
N VAL A 136 -7.72 -1.70 -4.18
CA VAL A 136 -8.23 -2.92 -4.83
C VAL A 136 -9.64 -3.24 -4.36
N LEU A 137 -9.91 -3.18 -3.05
CA LEU A 137 -11.25 -3.40 -2.50
C LEU A 137 -12.26 -2.36 -3.00
N TYR A 138 -11.84 -1.10 -3.09
CA TYR A 138 -12.65 -0.02 -3.64
C TYR A 138 -13.01 -0.26 -5.10
N GLU A 139 -12.03 -0.57 -5.95
CA GLU A 139 -12.25 -0.86 -7.37
C GLU A 139 -13.18 -2.06 -7.59
N LYS A 140 -13.11 -3.07 -6.71
CA LYS A 140 -13.98 -4.24 -6.74
C LYS A 140 -15.34 -4.01 -6.08
N ARG A 141 -15.59 -2.85 -5.48
CA ARG A 141 -16.78 -2.54 -4.68
C ARG A 141 -17.02 -3.54 -3.53
N GLU A 142 -15.93 -4.00 -2.92
CA GLU A 142 -15.96 -5.02 -1.86
C GLU A 142 -15.69 -4.45 -0.45
N LEU A 143 -15.54 -3.14 -0.31
CA LEU A 143 -15.25 -2.48 0.99
C LEU A 143 -16.30 -2.82 2.07
N ASP A 144 -17.59 -2.82 1.70
CA ASP A 144 -18.71 -3.08 2.61
C ASP A 144 -19.01 -4.57 2.82
N THR A 145 -18.34 -5.46 2.11
CA THR A 145 -18.50 -6.91 2.27
C THR A 145 -17.87 -7.40 3.58
N LEU A 146 -18.29 -8.56 4.08
CA LEU A 146 -17.67 -9.15 5.26
C LEU A 146 -16.16 -9.35 5.12
N PRO A 147 -15.65 -9.94 4.01
CA PRO A 147 -14.21 -10.05 3.77
C PRO A 147 -13.50 -8.69 3.72
N GLY A 148 -14.08 -7.71 3.02
CA GLY A 148 -13.51 -6.37 2.93
C GLY A 148 -13.34 -5.71 4.29
N ARG A 149 -14.37 -5.77 5.14
CA ARG A 149 -14.33 -5.22 6.51
C ARG A 149 -13.30 -5.93 7.40
N ILE A 150 -13.20 -7.26 7.30
CA ILE A 150 -12.19 -8.03 8.04
C ILE A 150 -10.79 -7.60 7.57
N THR A 151 -10.56 -7.52 6.27
CA THR A 151 -9.28 -7.09 5.69
C THR A 151 -8.91 -5.68 6.16
N LEU A 152 -9.83 -4.71 6.08
CA LEU A 152 -9.60 -3.35 6.58
C LEU A 152 -9.25 -3.34 8.07
N GLY A 153 -9.96 -4.12 8.88
CA GLY A 153 -9.69 -4.21 10.30
C GLY A 153 -8.31 -4.80 10.61
N ILE A 154 -7.87 -5.80 9.86
CA ILE A 154 -6.52 -6.38 9.97
C ILE A 154 -5.46 -5.33 9.64
N LEU A 155 -5.62 -4.59 8.54
CA LEU A 155 -4.70 -3.54 8.12
C LEU A 155 -4.55 -2.45 9.19
N VAL A 156 -5.66 -1.96 9.75
CA VAL A 156 -5.64 -0.95 10.83
C VAL A 156 -4.89 -1.48 12.05
N LEU A 157 -5.10 -2.74 12.45
CA LEU A 157 -4.37 -3.34 13.56
C LEU A 157 -2.88 -3.53 13.28
N GLN A 158 -2.51 -3.87 12.04
CA GLN A 158 -1.11 -3.96 11.62
C GLN A 158 -0.42 -2.58 11.68
N ASP A 159 -1.07 -1.53 11.20
CA ASP A 159 -0.56 -0.16 11.25
C ASP A 159 -0.36 0.32 12.70
N LEU A 160 -1.33 0.04 13.58
CA LEU A 160 -1.22 0.35 15.00
C LEU A 160 -0.08 -0.43 15.67
N ALA A 161 0.10 -1.71 15.32
CA ALA A 161 1.21 -2.53 15.82
C ALA A 161 2.56 -1.99 15.34
N ALA A 162 2.66 -1.55 14.08
CA ALA A 162 3.86 -0.95 13.53
C ALA A 162 4.23 0.35 14.24
N VAL A 163 3.24 1.24 14.45
CA VAL A 163 3.44 2.49 15.22
C VAL A 163 3.90 2.19 16.64
N GLY A 164 3.26 1.23 17.32
CA GLY A 164 3.65 0.81 18.66
C GLY A 164 5.09 0.29 18.74
N LEU A 165 5.50 -0.52 17.75
CA LEU A 165 6.86 -1.05 17.66
C LEU A 165 7.90 0.05 17.44
N LEU A 166 7.60 1.02 16.57
CA LEU A 166 8.48 2.15 16.28
C LEU A 166 8.58 3.10 17.48
N ALA A 167 7.47 3.35 18.18
CA ALA A 167 7.44 4.22 19.36
C ALA A 167 8.23 3.64 20.54
N TRP A 168 8.30 2.32 20.67
CA TRP A 168 9.12 1.68 21.72
C TRP A 168 10.63 1.94 21.55
N ARG A 169 11.06 2.20 20.32
CA ARG A 169 12.49 2.41 20.01
C ARG A 169 12.94 3.85 19.97
N ALA A 170 12.00 4.80 19.99
CA ALA A 170 12.29 6.24 20.06
C ALA A 170 12.60 6.68 21.48
#